data_4654e95f73b599265dd84ffc1d7cfe8a
#
_entry.id   4654e95f73b599265dd84ffc1d7cfe8a
#
_cell.length_a   1.000
_cell.length_b   1.000
_cell.length_c   1.000
_cell.angle_alpha   90.00
_cell.angle_beta   90.00
_cell.angle_gamma   90.00
#
_symmetry.space_group_name_H-M   'P 1'
#
loop_
_entity.id
_entity.type
_entity.pdbx_description
1 polymer ?
#
loop_
_entity_poly.entity_id
_entity_poly.type
_entity_poly.pdbx_seq_one_letter_code
_entity_poly.pdbx_strand_id
1 'polypeptide(L)'
;MPSQFLMIAELIYPLSIIAGVLVVSYYRNRTLFLLIAATAGFALISFPIIWKYSGNEEILSLLKNQIIYVSDMFRDTAATSESFESSVLLKELQPAFIIEATAKLVFRNFLFAYFIMLAGSWYIADGISRRMEKKQRFRLIEYFVPEIMIWPLIILLAGVLIDVFIGIGWFGYLMWNGTFIMILIYGLHGIGLIKYLLNKYKVSRRSRRFIAIFTVAVLLMPGINLVIFIGIPLLGVSELWVRYRV
;
A
#
# COMPACT_ATOMS: atom_id res chain seq x y z
N MET A 1 22.32 13.54 -17.79
CA MET A 1 22.25 12.66 -16.62
C MET A 1 20.83 12.46 -16.04
N PRO A 2 19.84 13.36 -16.21
CA PRO A 2 18.45 13.07 -15.77
C PRO A 2 17.83 11.85 -16.47
N SER A 3 18.21 11.57 -17.72
CA SER A 3 17.74 10.40 -18.47
C SER A 3 18.13 9.05 -17.84
N GLN A 4 19.27 8.98 -17.16
CA GLN A 4 19.73 7.74 -16.52
C GLN A 4 18.94 7.42 -15.25
N PHE A 5 18.52 8.44 -14.50
CA PHE A 5 17.68 8.24 -13.29
C PHE A 5 16.28 7.75 -13.67
N LEU A 6 15.70 8.34 -14.72
CA LEU A 6 14.41 7.89 -15.26
C LEU A 6 14.50 6.46 -15.80
N MET A 7 15.55 6.11 -16.53
CA MET A 7 15.80 4.74 -16.98
C MET A 7 15.93 3.75 -15.82
N ILE A 8 16.61 4.13 -14.73
CA ILE A 8 16.72 3.27 -13.54
C ILE A 8 15.36 3.10 -12.87
N ALA A 9 14.57 4.17 -12.76
CA ALA A 9 13.20 4.09 -12.20
C ALA A 9 12.29 3.22 -13.06
N GLU A 10 12.37 3.29 -14.40
CA GLU A 10 11.63 2.44 -15.33
C GLU A 10 12.05 0.96 -15.25
N LEU A 11 13.32 0.67 -14.96
CA LEU A 11 13.81 -0.70 -14.77
C LEU A 11 13.38 -1.32 -13.43
N ILE A 12 13.16 -0.52 -12.40
CA ILE A 12 12.71 -1.02 -11.09
C ILE A 12 11.37 -1.75 -11.21
N TYR A 13 10.46 -1.28 -12.06
CA TYR A 13 9.15 -1.90 -12.30
C TYR A 13 9.26 -3.33 -12.83
N PRO A 14 9.86 -3.60 -13.99
CA PRO A 14 9.98 -4.96 -14.51
C PRO A 14 10.85 -5.87 -13.63
N LEU A 15 11.91 -5.34 -13.01
CA LEU A 15 12.74 -6.11 -12.08
C LEU A 15 11.96 -6.57 -10.85
N SER A 16 11.06 -5.74 -10.31
CA SER A 16 10.22 -6.12 -9.18
C SER A 16 9.20 -7.20 -9.56
N ILE A 17 8.66 -7.16 -10.78
CA ILE A 17 7.77 -8.21 -11.31
C ILE A 17 8.55 -9.52 -11.47
N ILE A 18 9.74 -9.47 -12.06
CA ILE A 18 10.60 -10.65 -12.22
C ILE A 18 10.99 -11.23 -10.86
N ALA A 19 11.37 -10.39 -9.90
CA ALA A 19 11.70 -10.83 -8.54
C ALA A 19 10.48 -11.48 -7.86
N GLY A 20 9.28 -10.90 -8.03
CA GLY A 20 8.04 -11.49 -7.52
C GLY A 20 7.75 -12.87 -8.12
N VAL A 21 7.93 -13.03 -9.43
CA VAL A 21 7.75 -14.32 -10.12
C VAL A 21 8.79 -15.36 -9.66
N LEU A 22 10.05 -14.97 -9.52
CA LEU A 22 11.13 -15.85 -9.02
C LEU A 22 10.87 -16.30 -7.58
N VAL A 23 10.42 -15.38 -6.70
CA VAL A 23 10.06 -15.70 -5.31
C VAL A 23 8.95 -16.75 -5.27
N VAL A 24 7.94 -16.63 -6.12
CA VAL A 24 6.83 -17.60 -6.20
C VAL A 24 7.30 -18.98 -6.65
N SER A 25 8.18 -19.01 -7.64
CA SER A 25 8.65 -20.27 -8.23
C SER A 25 9.53 -21.07 -7.28
N TYR A 26 10.32 -20.41 -6.43
CA TYR A 26 11.33 -21.06 -5.59
C TYR A 26 10.89 -21.35 -4.15
N TYR A 27 10.00 -20.50 -3.53
CA TYR A 27 9.77 -20.54 -2.07
C TYR A 27 8.30 -20.50 -1.67
N ARG A 28 7.52 -21.42 -2.16
CA ARG A 28 6.06 -21.49 -1.98
C ARG A 28 5.57 -21.42 -0.53
N ASN A 29 6.35 -21.91 0.45
CA ASN A 29 5.91 -22.03 1.85
C ASN A 29 6.26 -20.81 2.75
N ARG A 30 7.07 -19.85 2.27
CA ARG A 30 7.53 -18.68 3.05
C ARG A 30 7.28 -17.36 2.35
N THR A 31 6.25 -17.29 1.53
CA THR A 31 5.98 -16.17 0.62
C THR A 31 5.90 -14.82 1.33
N LEU A 32 5.19 -14.75 2.46
CA LEU A 32 5.04 -13.50 3.21
C LEU A 32 6.40 -12.99 3.72
N PHE A 33 7.21 -13.88 4.30
CA PHE A 33 8.55 -13.54 4.77
C PHE A 33 9.44 -13.03 3.63
N LEU A 34 9.37 -13.65 2.47
CA LEU A 34 10.17 -13.24 1.30
C LEU A 34 9.70 -11.91 0.70
N LEU A 35 8.40 -11.65 0.66
CA LEU A 35 7.87 -10.36 0.24
C LEU A 35 8.34 -9.23 1.19
N ILE A 36 8.32 -9.47 2.50
CA ILE A 36 8.81 -8.51 3.49
C ILE A 36 10.33 -8.34 3.34
N ALA A 37 11.09 -9.42 3.20
CA ALA A 37 12.54 -9.36 3.03
C ALA A 37 12.95 -8.65 1.73
N ALA A 38 12.25 -8.90 0.62
CA ALA A 38 12.47 -8.20 -0.64
C ALA A 38 12.16 -6.70 -0.52
N THR A 39 11.08 -6.35 0.19
CA THR A 39 10.73 -4.94 0.43
C THR A 39 11.76 -4.26 1.34
N ALA A 40 12.23 -4.94 2.38
CA ALA A 40 13.31 -4.44 3.24
C ALA A 40 14.61 -4.26 2.46
N GLY A 41 14.99 -5.23 1.63
CA GLY A 41 16.15 -5.12 0.74
C GLY A 41 16.04 -3.94 -0.24
N PHE A 42 14.87 -3.75 -0.85
CA PHE A 42 14.61 -2.60 -1.69
C PHE A 42 14.72 -1.27 -0.91
N ALA A 43 14.22 -1.23 0.33
CA ALA A 43 14.37 -0.07 1.19
C ALA A 43 15.85 0.24 1.47
N LEU A 44 16.65 -0.76 1.84
CA LEU A 44 18.09 -0.59 2.12
C LEU A 44 18.87 -0.06 0.93
N ILE A 45 18.48 -0.40 -0.29
CA ILE A 45 19.13 0.08 -1.52
C ILE A 45 18.60 1.47 -1.91
N SER A 46 17.30 1.67 -1.86
CA SER A 46 16.65 2.90 -2.35
C SER A 46 16.88 4.10 -1.43
N PHE A 47 16.90 3.92 -0.10
CA PHE A 47 17.08 5.03 0.83
C PHE A 47 18.41 5.78 0.67
N PRO A 48 19.59 5.12 0.60
CA PRO A 48 20.84 5.83 0.35
C PRO A 48 20.87 6.58 -0.99
N ILE A 49 20.23 5.99 -2.03
CA ILE A 49 20.13 6.61 -3.34
C ILE A 49 19.26 7.86 -3.26
N ILE A 50 18.07 7.75 -2.67
CA ILE A 50 17.15 8.88 -2.48
C ILE A 50 17.83 9.97 -1.65
N TRP A 51 18.52 9.60 -0.55
CA TRP A 51 19.28 10.53 0.28
C TRP A 51 20.34 11.30 -0.52
N LYS A 52 21.14 10.58 -1.31
CA LYS A 52 22.19 11.19 -2.15
C LYS A 52 21.63 12.17 -3.17
N TYR A 53 20.47 11.87 -3.75
CA TYR A 53 19.86 12.68 -4.80
C TYR A 53 18.82 13.68 -4.31
N SER A 54 18.35 13.58 -3.07
CA SER A 54 17.38 14.53 -2.49
C SER A 54 17.90 15.96 -2.35
N GLY A 55 19.24 16.14 -2.33
CA GLY A 55 19.89 17.44 -2.35
C GLY A 55 20.26 17.96 -3.77
N ASN A 56 19.92 17.22 -4.83
CA ASN A 56 20.27 17.62 -6.19
C ASN A 56 19.19 18.56 -6.76
N GLU A 57 19.54 19.85 -6.92
CA GLU A 57 18.62 20.89 -7.42
C GLU A 57 18.07 20.59 -8.81
N GLU A 58 18.82 19.91 -9.67
CA GLU A 58 18.41 19.54 -11.03
C GLU A 58 17.26 18.52 -10.99
N ILE A 59 17.35 17.49 -10.13
CA ILE A 59 16.30 16.48 -9.97
C ILE A 59 15.06 17.09 -9.29
N LEU A 60 15.28 17.93 -8.28
CA LEU A 60 14.19 18.66 -7.63
C LEU A 60 13.47 19.59 -8.59
N SER A 61 14.19 20.28 -9.48
CA SER A 61 13.58 21.15 -10.51
C SER A 61 12.78 20.37 -11.53
N LEU A 62 13.23 19.18 -11.95
CA LEU A 62 12.47 18.32 -12.86
C LEU A 62 11.17 17.80 -12.22
N LEU A 63 11.25 17.33 -10.98
CA LEU A 63 10.06 16.90 -10.22
C LEU A 63 9.09 18.07 -10.02
N LYS A 64 9.61 19.24 -9.66
CA LYS A 64 8.83 20.47 -9.51
C LYS A 64 8.10 20.84 -10.79
N ASN A 65 8.79 20.82 -11.93
CA ASN A 65 8.19 21.13 -13.22
C ASN A 65 7.11 20.14 -13.63
N GLN A 66 7.30 18.84 -13.37
CA GLN A 66 6.26 17.83 -13.61
C GLN A 66 5.02 18.04 -12.71
N ILE A 67 5.22 18.35 -11.44
CA ILE A 67 4.09 18.62 -10.50
C ILE A 67 3.34 19.87 -10.92
N ILE A 68 4.05 20.94 -11.32
CA ILE A 68 3.44 22.16 -11.84
C ILE A 68 2.63 21.85 -13.10
N TYR A 69 3.19 21.12 -14.05
CA TYR A 69 2.50 20.74 -15.28
C TYR A 69 1.20 19.96 -15.02
N VAL A 70 1.25 18.97 -14.12
CA VAL A 70 0.07 18.21 -13.72
C VAL A 70 -0.96 19.09 -13.00
N SER A 71 -0.50 19.98 -12.11
CA SER A 71 -1.35 20.94 -11.40
C SER A 71 -2.06 21.91 -12.37
N ASP A 72 -1.36 22.43 -13.37
CA ASP A 72 -1.92 23.31 -14.39
C ASP A 72 -2.93 22.59 -15.27
N MET A 73 -2.67 21.33 -15.64
CA MET A 73 -3.60 20.48 -16.38
C MET A 73 -4.90 20.23 -15.59
N PHE A 74 -4.81 20.01 -14.28
CA PHE A 74 -5.99 19.89 -13.41
C PHE A 74 -6.75 21.20 -13.29
N ARG A 75 -6.03 22.33 -13.20
CA ARG A 75 -6.62 23.67 -13.13
C ARG A 75 -7.40 24.01 -14.41
N ASP A 76 -6.83 23.71 -15.57
CA ASP A 76 -7.49 23.96 -16.87
C ASP A 76 -8.72 23.06 -17.05
N THR A 77 -8.63 21.80 -16.61
CA THR A 77 -9.77 20.87 -16.64
C THR A 77 -10.89 21.31 -15.69
N ALA A 78 -10.53 21.80 -14.49
CA ALA A 78 -11.50 22.33 -13.53
C ALA A 78 -12.14 23.65 -13.99
N ALA A 79 -11.41 24.50 -14.71
CA ALA A 79 -11.92 25.75 -15.26
C ALA A 79 -12.96 25.55 -16.39
N THR A 80 -12.92 24.40 -17.07
CA THR A 80 -13.88 24.03 -18.13
C THR A 80 -15.16 23.40 -17.59
N SER A 81 -15.22 23.01 -16.30
CA SER A 81 -16.43 22.48 -15.67
C SER A 81 -17.18 23.58 -14.90
N GLU A 82 -18.29 24.08 -15.44
CA GLU A 82 -19.13 25.12 -14.85
C GLU A 82 -19.69 24.84 -13.43
N SER A 83 -19.51 23.63 -12.91
CA SER A 83 -20.05 23.19 -11.61
C SER A 83 -19.06 23.30 -10.44
N PHE A 84 -17.89 23.91 -10.61
CA PHE A 84 -16.84 23.87 -9.59
C PHE A 84 -16.54 25.28 -9.03
N GLU A 85 -17.46 25.85 -8.24
CA GLU A 85 -17.18 27.00 -7.35
C GLU A 85 -16.09 26.73 -6.30
N SER A 86 -15.63 25.47 -6.17
CA SER A 86 -14.46 25.06 -5.37
C SER A 86 -13.10 25.45 -5.97
N SER A 87 -13.09 26.13 -7.11
CA SER A 87 -11.88 26.71 -7.74
C SER A 87 -11.17 27.75 -6.85
N VAL A 88 -11.83 28.28 -5.82
CA VAL A 88 -11.22 29.20 -4.85
C VAL A 88 -10.16 28.49 -4.02
N LEU A 89 -10.42 27.25 -3.56
CA LEU A 89 -9.47 26.44 -2.79
C LEU A 89 -8.22 26.08 -3.61
N LEU A 90 -8.37 25.79 -4.90
CA LEU A 90 -7.24 25.48 -5.79
C LEU A 90 -6.44 26.73 -6.17
N LYS A 91 -7.05 27.92 -6.19
CA LYS A 91 -6.36 29.20 -6.44
C LYS A 91 -5.51 29.63 -5.24
N GLU A 92 -5.93 29.30 -4.02
CA GLU A 92 -5.20 29.65 -2.79
C GLU A 92 -4.07 28.68 -2.45
N LEU A 93 -4.07 27.45 -3.00
CA LEU A 93 -3.00 26.48 -2.78
C LEU A 93 -1.74 26.94 -3.53
N GLN A 94 -0.77 27.45 -2.78
CA GLN A 94 0.54 27.80 -3.34
C GLN A 94 1.20 26.55 -3.94
N PRO A 95 1.82 26.64 -5.13
CA PRO A 95 2.52 25.52 -5.77
C PRO A 95 3.54 24.84 -4.86
N ALA A 96 4.22 25.61 -3.99
CA ALA A 96 5.17 25.08 -3.01
C ALA A 96 4.52 24.10 -2.02
N PHE A 97 3.31 24.39 -1.55
CA PHE A 97 2.58 23.51 -0.64
C PHE A 97 2.19 22.18 -1.32
N ILE A 98 1.73 22.26 -2.58
CA ILE A 98 1.36 21.06 -3.36
C ILE A 98 2.60 20.18 -3.56
N ILE A 99 3.74 20.77 -3.90
CA ILE A 99 5.00 20.05 -4.10
C ILE A 99 5.43 19.34 -2.81
N GLU A 100 5.42 20.06 -1.69
CA GLU A 100 5.82 19.50 -0.39
C GLU A 100 4.85 18.38 0.05
N ALA A 101 3.54 18.60 -0.07
CA ALA A 101 2.52 17.61 0.27
C ALA A 101 2.64 16.36 -0.62
N THR A 102 2.85 16.53 -1.93
CA THR A 102 3.03 15.42 -2.87
C THR A 102 4.32 14.66 -2.59
N ALA A 103 5.43 15.35 -2.34
CA ALA A 103 6.69 14.71 -1.97
C ALA A 103 6.53 13.89 -0.68
N LYS A 104 5.93 14.46 0.36
CA LYS A 104 5.64 13.74 1.61
C LYS A 104 4.75 12.51 1.36
N LEU A 105 3.72 12.63 0.53
CA LEU A 105 2.83 11.53 0.20
C LEU A 105 3.59 10.41 -0.51
N VAL A 106 4.41 10.75 -1.50
CA VAL A 106 5.22 9.77 -2.25
C VAL A 106 6.19 9.06 -1.31
N PHE A 107 6.97 9.79 -0.52
CA PHE A 107 7.94 9.20 0.40
C PHE A 107 7.29 8.35 1.51
N ARG A 108 6.09 8.70 1.95
CA ARG A 108 5.33 7.91 2.93
C ARG A 108 4.75 6.63 2.36
N ASN A 109 4.64 6.50 1.05
CA ASN A 109 3.92 5.38 0.43
C ASN A 109 4.75 4.55 -0.55
N PHE A 110 5.99 4.94 -0.92
CA PHE A 110 6.70 4.28 -2.00
C PHE A 110 7.06 2.81 -1.72
N LEU A 111 7.44 2.46 -0.49
CA LEU A 111 7.69 1.08 -0.09
C LEU A 111 6.39 0.27 -0.01
N PHE A 112 5.32 0.89 0.46
CA PHE A 112 4.00 0.30 0.48
C PHE A 112 3.49 0.00 -0.94
N ALA A 113 3.66 0.94 -1.87
CA ALA A 113 3.34 0.75 -3.28
C ALA A 113 4.18 -0.39 -3.89
N TYR A 114 5.47 -0.43 -3.60
CA TYR A 114 6.36 -1.50 -4.03
C TYR A 114 5.93 -2.86 -3.47
N PHE A 115 5.57 -2.92 -2.19
CA PHE A 115 5.05 -4.15 -1.56
C PHE A 115 3.75 -4.62 -2.22
N ILE A 116 2.80 -3.71 -2.50
CA ILE A 116 1.55 -4.05 -3.22
C ILE A 116 1.86 -4.63 -4.60
N MET A 117 2.80 -4.03 -5.32
CA MET A 117 3.19 -4.48 -6.65
C MET A 117 3.82 -5.89 -6.60
N LEU A 118 4.70 -6.15 -5.63
CA LEU A 118 5.28 -7.48 -5.40
C LEU A 118 4.20 -8.51 -5.03
N ALA A 119 3.33 -8.17 -4.08
CA ALA A 119 2.26 -9.05 -3.62
C ALA A 119 1.25 -9.35 -4.73
N GLY A 120 0.91 -8.35 -5.54
CA GLY A 120 0.04 -8.48 -6.71
C GLY A 120 0.66 -9.38 -7.77
N SER A 121 1.93 -9.16 -8.10
CA SER A 121 2.68 -9.99 -9.04
C SER A 121 2.76 -11.44 -8.58
N TRP A 122 3.02 -11.65 -7.29
CA TRP A 122 2.98 -12.97 -6.68
C TRP A 122 1.59 -13.61 -6.81
N TYR A 123 0.53 -12.90 -6.47
CA TYR A 123 -0.84 -13.43 -6.52
C TYR A 123 -1.23 -13.87 -7.94
N ILE A 124 -0.85 -13.08 -8.95
CA ILE A 124 -1.09 -13.40 -10.36
C ILE A 124 -0.28 -14.66 -10.76
N ALA A 125 1.01 -14.68 -10.44
CA ALA A 125 1.90 -15.79 -10.77
C ALA A 125 1.48 -17.10 -10.08
N ASP A 126 1.11 -17.06 -8.79
CA ASP A 126 0.58 -18.23 -8.05
C ASP A 126 -0.73 -18.71 -8.69
N GLY A 127 -1.59 -17.79 -9.11
CA GLY A 127 -2.85 -18.11 -9.80
C GLY A 127 -2.61 -18.85 -11.13
N ILE A 128 -1.62 -18.43 -11.92
CA ILE A 128 -1.24 -19.05 -13.18
C ILE A 128 -0.61 -20.43 -12.92
N SER A 129 0.38 -20.51 -12.04
CA SER A 129 1.10 -21.75 -11.70
C SER A 129 0.14 -22.82 -11.19
N ARG A 130 -0.75 -22.48 -10.26
CA ARG A 130 -1.74 -23.45 -9.74
C ARG A 130 -2.74 -23.91 -10.77
N ARG A 131 -3.08 -23.04 -11.74
CA ARG A 131 -3.95 -23.42 -12.85
C ARG A 131 -3.27 -24.45 -13.75
N MET A 132 -1.96 -24.29 -14.01
CA MET A 132 -1.17 -25.24 -14.79
C MET A 132 -1.01 -26.58 -14.06
N GLU A 133 -0.78 -26.56 -12.75
CA GLU A 133 -0.62 -27.75 -11.91
C GLU A 133 -1.95 -28.37 -11.47
N LYS A 134 -3.11 -27.86 -11.90
CA LYS A 134 -4.46 -28.28 -11.46
C LYS A 134 -4.64 -28.28 -9.94
N LYS A 135 -3.88 -27.45 -9.20
CA LYS A 135 -3.97 -27.28 -7.75
C LYS A 135 -5.00 -26.22 -7.36
N GLN A 136 -5.53 -26.33 -6.13
CA GLN A 136 -6.47 -25.32 -5.61
C GLN A 136 -5.77 -23.97 -5.48
N ARG A 137 -6.51 -22.90 -5.89
CA ARG A 137 -6.05 -21.51 -5.72
C ARG A 137 -5.90 -21.17 -4.25
N PHE A 138 -5.01 -20.22 -3.96
CA PHE A 138 -4.91 -19.61 -2.65
C PHE A 138 -6.27 -19.10 -2.17
N ARG A 139 -6.68 -19.53 -0.98
CA ARG A 139 -7.93 -19.11 -0.36
C ARG A 139 -7.63 -18.14 0.77
N LEU A 140 -8.14 -16.91 0.68
CA LEU A 140 -8.04 -15.92 1.75
C LEU A 140 -8.60 -16.42 3.08
N ILE A 141 -9.54 -17.40 3.07
CA ILE A 141 -10.09 -18.03 4.27
C ILE A 141 -9.02 -18.80 5.06
N GLU A 142 -8.00 -19.31 4.39
CA GLU A 142 -6.90 -20.10 4.98
C GLU A 142 -5.69 -19.20 5.33
N TYR A 143 -5.77 -17.92 4.97
CA TYR A 143 -4.68 -16.98 5.26
C TYR A 143 -4.65 -16.64 6.74
N PHE A 144 -3.50 -16.90 7.35
CA PHE A 144 -3.24 -16.63 8.76
C PHE A 144 -1.94 -15.86 8.91
N VAL A 145 -1.95 -14.83 9.74
CA VAL A 145 -0.75 -14.06 10.09
C VAL A 145 -0.15 -14.66 11.37
N PRO A 146 1.14 -15.01 11.38
CA PRO A 146 1.79 -15.54 12.58
C PRO A 146 1.70 -14.56 13.75
N GLU A 147 1.49 -15.07 14.97
CA GLU A 147 1.34 -14.26 16.20
C GLU A 147 2.53 -13.30 16.42
N ILE A 148 3.75 -13.73 16.06
CA ILE A 148 4.97 -12.92 16.18
C ILE A 148 4.88 -11.60 15.40
N MET A 149 4.06 -11.52 14.36
CA MET A 149 3.90 -10.33 13.53
C MET A 149 3.19 -9.16 14.24
N ILE A 150 2.60 -9.39 15.42
CA ILE A 150 2.03 -8.31 16.23
C ILE A 150 3.11 -7.33 16.72
N TRP A 151 4.31 -7.82 17.03
CA TRP A 151 5.40 -6.99 17.54
C TRP A 151 5.89 -5.96 16.51
N PRO A 152 6.19 -6.34 15.25
CA PRO A 152 6.45 -5.36 14.20
C PRO A 152 5.34 -4.32 14.03
N LEU A 153 4.06 -4.74 14.08
CA LEU A 153 2.94 -3.79 13.98
C LEU A 153 2.97 -2.77 15.13
N ILE A 154 3.14 -3.23 16.37
CA ILE A 154 3.19 -2.35 17.56
C ILE A 154 4.38 -1.36 17.46
N ILE A 155 5.57 -1.86 17.11
CA ILE A 155 6.78 -1.03 16.98
C ILE A 155 6.59 0.04 15.90
N LEU A 156 6.03 -0.34 14.74
CA LEU A 156 5.81 0.57 13.62
C LEU A 156 4.75 1.62 13.96
N LEU A 157 3.65 1.24 14.62
CA LEU A 157 2.62 2.18 15.09
C LEU A 157 3.17 3.14 16.13
N ALA A 158 3.98 2.66 17.08
CA ALA A 158 4.66 3.52 18.06
C ALA A 158 5.61 4.50 17.36
N GLY A 159 6.36 4.04 16.34
CA GLY A 159 7.22 4.89 15.53
C GLY A 159 6.45 5.97 14.75
N VAL A 160 5.29 5.63 14.18
CA VAL A 160 4.40 6.62 13.55
C VAL A 160 3.90 7.64 14.56
N LEU A 161 3.52 7.19 15.75
CA LEU A 161 3.07 8.09 16.81
C LEU A 161 4.17 9.08 17.21
N ILE A 162 5.39 8.58 17.38
CA ILE A 162 6.58 9.42 17.68
C ILE A 162 6.83 10.42 16.54
N ASP A 163 6.71 9.98 15.26
CA ASP A 163 6.88 10.87 14.11
C ASP A 163 5.85 12.01 14.07
N VAL A 164 4.60 11.71 14.44
CA VAL A 164 3.53 12.72 14.49
C VAL A 164 3.80 13.79 15.55
N PHE A 165 4.36 13.41 16.73
CA PHE A 165 4.58 14.34 17.84
C PHE A 165 5.92 15.07 17.78
N ILE A 166 6.99 14.40 17.34
CA ILE A 166 8.37 14.89 17.45
C ILE A 166 8.99 15.15 16.07
N GLY A 167 8.53 14.45 15.02
CA GLY A 167 9.09 14.54 13.68
C GLY A 167 10.49 13.90 13.61
N ILE A 168 10.55 12.58 13.42
CA ILE A 168 11.81 11.81 13.36
C ILE A 168 12.45 11.77 11.95
N GLY A 169 12.06 12.71 11.10
CA GLY A 169 12.65 12.89 9.78
C GLY A 169 12.48 11.67 8.85
N TRP A 170 13.56 11.24 8.21
CA TRP A 170 13.51 10.12 7.25
C TRP A 170 13.10 8.78 7.90
N PHE A 171 13.37 8.59 9.19
CA PHE A 171 12.92 7.40 9.92
C PHE A 171 11.39 7.32 9.98
N GLY A 172 10.70 8.48 10.04
CA GLY A 172 9.25 8.55 9.96
C GLY A 172 8.71 7.92 8.69
N TYR A 173 9.36 8.13 7.53
CA TYR A 173 8.92 7.51 6.28
C TYR A 173 8.96 5.98 6.33
N LEU A 174 9.99 5.39 6.97
CA LEU A 174 10.05 3.94 7.20
C LEU A 174 8.91 3.45 8.07
N MET A 175 8.63 4.15 9.18
CA MET A 175 7.56 3.79 10.11
C MET A 175 6.19 3.84 9.42
N TRP A 176 5.91 4.91 8.66
CA TRP A 176 4.66 5.03 7.89
C TRP A 176 4.51 3.92 6.84
N ASN A 177 5.53 3.69 6.02
CA ASN A 177 5.49 2.63 5.00
C ASN A 177 5.31 1.24 5.63
N GLY A 178 6.07 0.94 6.68
CA GLY A 178 5.96 -0.33 7.39
C GLY A 178 4.59 -0.53 8.02
N THR A 179 4.03 0.52 8.62
CA THR A 179 2.69 0.50 9.19
C THR A 179 1.62 0.20 8.15
N PHE A 180 1.66 0.85 6.98
CA PHE A 180 0.72 0.58 5.90
C PHE A 180 0.83 -0.86 5.37
N ILE A 181 2.05 -1.40 5.25
CA ILE A 181 2.27 -2.80 4.89
C ILE A 181 1.64 -3.73 5.92
N MET A 182 1.84 -3.47 7.22
CA MET A 182 1.26 -4.29 8.29
C MET A 182 -0.26 -4.19 8.34
N ILE A 183 -0.82 -2.99 8.16
CA ILE A 183 -2.27 -2.78 8.04
C ILE A 183 -2.85 -3.58 6.87
N LEU A 184 -2.17 -3.60 5.73
CA LEU A 184 -2.59 -4.41 4.57
C LEU A 184 -2.55 -5.92 4.90
N ILE A 185 -1.48 -6.40 5.52
CA ILE A 185 -1.31 -7.81 5.91
C ILE A 185 -2.43 -8.25 6.86
N TYR A 186 -2.69 -7.47 7.91
CA TYR A 186 -3.78 -7.75 8.86
C TYR A 186 -5.17 -7.48 8.25
N GLY A 187 -5.27 -6.55 7.31
CA GLY A 187 -6.48 -6.33 6.54
C GLY A 187 -6.87 -7.55 5.69
N LEU A 188 -5.91 -8.15 5.00
CA LEU A 188 -6.13 -9.41 4.26
C LEU A 188 -6.54 -10.55 5.21
N HIS A 189 -5.93 -10.63 6.39
CA HIS A 189 -6.31 -11.58 7.43
C HIS A 189 -7.75 -11.35 7.89
N GLY A 190 -8.12 -10.10 8.21
CA GLY A 190 -9.48 -9.73 8.61
C GLY A 190 -10.54 -10.03 7.53
N ILE A 191 -10.23 -9.76 6.24
CA ILE A 191 -11.11 -10.17 5.13
C ILE A 191 -11.26 -11.70 5.08
N GLY A 192 -10.18 -12.44 5.31
CA GLY A 192 -10.21 -13.90 5.42
C GLY A 192 -11.13 -14.37 6.52
N LEU A 193 -11.03 -13.74 7.70
CA LEU A 193 -11.87 -14.01 8.86
C LEU A 193 -13.36 -13.70 8.58
N ILE A 194 -13.65 -12.54 7.99
CA ILE A 194 -15.04 -12.20 7.60
C ILE A 194 -15.60 -13.26 6.65
N LYS A 195 -14.85 -13.68 5.63
CA LYS A 195 -15.27 -14.75 4.72
C LYS A 195 -15.51 -16.08 5.44
N TYR A 196 -14.66 -16.42 6.40
CA TYR A 196 -14.85 -17.61 7.25
C TYR A 196 -16.16 -17.53 8.04
N LEU A 197 -16.39 -16.42 8.75
CA LEU A 197 -17.61 -16.21 9.54
C LEU A 197 -18.88 -16.25 8.68
N LEU A 198 -18.86 -15.59 7.50
CA LEU A 198 -19.98 -15.66 6.56
C LEU A 198 -20.27 -17.09 6.05
N ASN A 199 -19.25 -17.94 5.98
CA ASN A 199 -19.42 -19.35 5.64
C ASN A 199 -19.94 -20.14 6.84
N LYS A 200 -19.38 -19.94 8.04
CA LYS A 200 -19.78 -20.60 9.30
C LYS A 200 -21.26 -20.36 9.61
N TYR A 201 -21.72 -19.13 9.44
CA TYR A 201 -23.12 -18.74 9.65
C TYR A 201 -24.03 -18.97 8.43
N LYS A 202 -23.56 -19.70 7.41
CA LYS A 202 -24.33 -20.06 6.21
C LYS A 202 -25.04 -18.88 5.54
N VAL A 203 -24.41 -17.68 5.56
CA VAL A 203 -24.97 -16.47 4.95
C VAL A 203 -25.21 -16.68 3.45
N SER A 204 -26.37 -16.27 2.92
CA SER A 204 -26.76 -16.48 1.53
C SER A 204 -25.79 -15.81 0.54
N ARG A 205 -25.70 -16.34 -0.68
CA ARG A 205 -24.83 -15.74 -1.73
C ARG A 205 -25.24 -14.30 -2.07
N ARG A 206 -26.53 -13.98 -2.01
CA ARG A 206 -27.04 -12.63 -2.27
C ARG A 206 -26.57 -11.65 -1.19
N SER A 207 -26.74 -12.02 0.08
CA SER A 207 -26.29 -11.20 1.23
C SER A 207 -24.78 -10.99 1.21
N ARG A 208 -23.98 -12.01 0.86
CA ARG A 208 -22.52 -11.86 0.73
C ARG A 208 -22.12 -10.87 -0.36
N ARG A 209 -22.79 -10.88 -1.51
CA ARG A 209 -22.56 -9.90 -2.57
C ARG A 209 -22.96 -8.50 -2.13
N PHE A 210 -24.09 -8.39 -1.46
CA PHE A 210 -24.54 -7.10 -0.92
C PHE A 210 -23.53 -6.53 0.09
N ILE A 211 -23.07 -7.35 1.05
CA ILE A 211 -22.02 -6.94 2.01
C ILE A 211 -20.76 -6.47 1.29
N ALA A 212 -20.29 -7.23 0.27
CA ALA A 212 -19.10 -6.85 -0.49
C ALA A 212 -19.27 -5.52 -1.23
N ILE A 213 -20.41 -5.33 -1.92
CA ILE A 213 -20.72 -4.09 -2.65
C ILE A 213 -20.83 -2.92 -1.66
N PHE A 214 -21.54 -3.13 -0.53
CA PHE A 214 -21.67 -2.11 0.50
C PHE A 214 -20.32 -1.72 1.10
N THR A 215 -19.45 -2.69 1.40
CA THR A 215 -18.09 -2.43 1.88
C THR A 215 -17.29 -1.59 0.89
N VAL A 216 -17.36 -1.91 -0.42
CA VAL A 216 -16.69 -1.13 -1.46
C VAL A 216 -17.28 0.28 -1.55
N ALA A 217 -18.62 0.42 -1.49
CA ALA A 217 -19.27 1.72 -1.52
C ALA A 217 -18.84 2.60 -0.32
N VAL A 218 -18.79 2.03 0.89
CA VAL A 218 -18.32 2.75 2.09
C VAL A 218 -16.84 3.12 2.00
N LEU A 219 -15.99 2.28 1.39
CA LEU A 219 -14.58 2.61 1.15
C LEU A 219 -14.40 3.83 0.22
N LEU A 220 -15.37 4.08 -0.67
CA LEU A 220 -15.35 5.24 -1.55
C LEU A 220 -15.91 6.52 -0.89
N MET A 221 -16.54 6.41 0.30
CA MET A 221 -17.10 7.55 1.02
C MET A 221 -16.03 8.19 1.91
N PRO A 222 -15.65 9.47 1.66
CA PRO A 222 -14.69 10.19 2.50
C PRO A 222 -15.14 10.27 3.96
N GLY A 223 -14.23 10.00 4.89
CA GLY A 223 -14.49 10.01 6.32
C GLY A 223 -14.98 8.68 6.88
N ILE A 224 -16.00 8.06 6.30
CA ILE A 224 -16.54 6.76 6.75
C ILE A 224 -15.60 5.61 6.35
N ASN A 225 -14.83 5.76 5.27
CA ASN A 225 -13.84 4.79 4.82
C ASN A 225 -12.80 4.44 5.91
N LEU A 226 -12.47 5.37 6.81
CA LEU A 226 -11.55 5.13 7.92
C LEU A 226 -12.05 4.01 8.85
N VAL A 227 -13.36 3.90 9.07
CA VAL A 227 -13.95 2.86 9.92
C VAL A 227 -13.66 1.47 9.33
N ILE A 228 -13.79 1.30 8.02
CA ILE A 228 -13.50 0.03 7.35
C ILE A 228 -12.00 -0.19 7.25
N PHE A 229 -11.24 0.86 6.92
CA PHE A 229 -9.78 0.80 6.77
C PHE A 229 -9.07 0.41 8.07
N ILE A 230 -9.60 0.82 9.21
CA ILE A 230 -9.08 0.46 10.54
C ILE A 230 -9.78 -0.80 11.07
N GLY A 231 -11.09 -0.93 10.91
CA GLY A 231 -11.89 -1.99 11.50
C GLY A 231 -11.57 -3.38 10.95
N ILE A 232 -11.31 -3.51 9.63
CA ILE A 232 -10.96 -4.81 9.05
C ILE A 232 -9.60 -5.32 9.54
N PRO A 233 -8.51 -4.53 9.56
CA PRO A 233 -7.25 -4.95 10.18
C PRO A 233 -7.38 -5.26 11.67
N LEU A 234 -8.14 -4.48 12.44
CA LEU A 234 -8.37 -4.74 13.84
C LEU A 234 -9.07 -6.09 14.07
N LEU A 235 -10.04 -6.46 13.22
CA LEU A 235 -10.62 -7.80 13.23
C LEU A 235 -9.56 -8.88 12.97
N GLY A 236 -8.63 -8.65 12.05
CA GLY A 236 -7.51 -9.56 11.82
C GLY A 236 -6.59 -9.68 13.04
N VAL A 237 -6.31 -8.57 13.70
CA VAL A 237 -5.50 -8.53 14.94
C VAL A 237 -6.24 -9.21 16.09
N SER A 238 -7.56 -9.02 16.23
CA SER A 238 -8.35 -9.62 17.32
C SER A 238 -8.35 -11.13 17.31
N GLU A 239 -8.11 -11.78 16.17
CA GLU A 239 -8.02 -13.24 16.08
C GLU A 239 -6.83 -13.82 16.87
N LEU A 240 -5.84 -12.99 17.23
CA LEU A 240 -4.72 -13.42 18.08
C LEU A 240 -5.19 -13.77 19.50
N TRP A 241 -6.24 -13.11 19.99
CA TRP A 241 -6.79 -13.33 21.33
C TRP A 241 -8.09 -14.14 21.30
N VAL A 242 -8.91 -13.93 20.27
CA VAL A 242 -10.19 -14.61 20.11
C VAL A 242 -10.10 -15.56 18.93
N ARG A 243 -9.94 -16.86 19.21
CA ARG A 243 -9.85 -17.89 18.18
C ARG A 243 -11.21 -18.11 17.51
N TYR A 244 -11.52 -17.33 16.47
CA TYR A 244 -12.80 -17.44 15.74
C TYR A 244 -12.89 -18.69 14.87
N ARG A 245 -11.74 -19.22 14.40
CA ARG A 245 -11.62 -20.37 13.50
C ARG A 245 -11.41 -21.68 14.27
N VAL A 246 -12.25 -21.90 15.27
CA VAL A 246 -12.33 -23.19 16.02
C VAL A 246 -13.45 -24.02 15.47
#